data_c09b749ebe52ae6874d33cd58b599d93
#
_entry.id   c09b749ebe52ae6874d33cd58b599d93
#
_cell.length_a   1.000
_cell.length_b   1.000
_cell.length_c   1.000
_cell.angle_alpha   90.00
_cell.angle_beta   90.00
_cell.angle_gamma   90.00
#
_symmetry.space_group_name_H-M   'P 1'
#
loop_
_entity.id
_entity.type
_entity.pdbx_description
1 polymer ?
#
loop_
_entity_poly.entity_id
_entity_poly.type
_entity_poly.pdbx_seq_one_letter_code
_entity_poly.pdbx_strand_id
1 'polypeptide(L)'
;MMGRQDRDQGQLFYEFSLEEVVPKDHLLRRMNVFVAGVLADVHQHLKPFYSDIGRPSVDPELMIRMLIVGYCHGIRHERRLCEEVKLHLAYRWFCKLALDDRVPHHSTFSINRLERFRESDILRHIFERVVAACMEHGLIKGEGFAIDASVMEANASRYHGKAPDELDWTDAQRQKRAVAEYLAALKAEARSQSEMDRRNDPGDGLGGESEPGSARKPPKVISPSDPSSAWTAKANKRVLFGYGLNYLIDVEHAIIVDVEATPARTYDEVAATRTMLERTRQRFGLSPRRLAADTAYGTGRFLAFVTEAGIIPHIPVWDMSKRDDGTFSRSEFRFDRRRNVFTSVPQARR
;
A
#
# COMPACT_ATOMS: atom_id res chain seq x y z
N MET A 1 3.40 54.79 -10.09
CA MET A 1 4.40 55.25 -9.10
C MET A 1 5.14 54.03 -8.59
N MET A 2 6.47 53.98 -8.64
CA MET A 2 7.28 52.87 -8.22
C MET A 2 7.45 52.95 -6.70
N GLY A 3 7.03 51.87 -5.97
CA GLY A 3 7.26 51.78 -4.53
C GLY A 3 8.73 51.44 -4.24
N ARG A 4 9.28 52.00 -3.17
CA ARG A 4 10.62 51.73 -2.69
C ARG A 4 10.55 51.23 -1.24
N GLN A 5 11.27 50.17 -0.92
CA GLN A 5 11.41 49.73 0.48
C GLN A 5 12.63 50.46 1.07
N ASP A 6 12.38 51.17 2.15
CA ASP A 6 13.41 51.93 2.92
C ASP A 6 13.66 51.30 4.30
N ARG A 7 13.56 49.97 4.43
CA ARG A 7 13.71 49.32 5.75
C ARG A 7 14.95 48.45 5.78
N ASP A 8 15.93 48.91 6.52
CA ASP A 8 16.81 48.02 7.27
C ASP A 8 16.06 47.52 8.51
N GLN A 9 16.44 46.38 9.06
CA GLN A 9 15.82 45.78 10.25
C GLN A 9 15.89 46.76 11.44
N GLY A 10 14.82 47.51 11.66
CA GLY A 10 14.81 48.62 12.64
C GLY A 10 14.17 48.31 13.97
N GLN A 11 13.57 47.12 14.15
CA GLN A 11 12.92 46.75 15.43
C GLN A 11 13.66 45.61 16.11
N LEU A 12 13.96 45.79 17.42
CA LEU A 12 14.58 44.77 18.28
C LEU A 12 13.57 43.69 18.71
N PHE A 13 12.30 44.04 18.83
CA PHE A 13 11.24 43.15 19.27
C PHE A 13 10.05 43.24 18.28
N TYR A 14 9.51 42.08 17.93
CA TYR A 14 8.29 41.97 17.14
C TYR A 14 7.24 41.22 17.96
N GLU A 15 6.07 41.81 18.14
CA GLU A 15 4.91 41.05 18.59
C GLU A 15 4.41 40.23 17.42
N PHE A 16 4.44 38.90 17.57
CA PHE A 16 4.23 37.98 16.45
C PHE A 16 3.51 36.72 16.90
N SER A 17 2.39 36.43 16.23
CA SER A 17 1.63 35.20 16.42
C SER A 17 1.58 34.41 15.12
N LEU A 18 2.03 33.16 15.15
CA LEU A 18 1.88 32.23 14.03
C LEU A 18 0.41 32.03 13.65
N GLU A 19 -0.49 32.07 14.64
CA GLU A 19 -1.92 31.95 14.43
C GLU A 19 -2.49 33.09 13.58
N GLU A 20 -1.97 34.28 13.75
CA GLU A 20 -2.44 35.49 13.02
C GLU A 20 -1.80 35.61 11.64
N VAL A 21 -0.54 35.18 11.50
CA VAL A 21 0.22 35.32 10.24
C VAL A 21 -0.17 34.29 9.22
N VAL A 22 -0.55 33.07 9.61
CA VAL A 22 -1.02 32.07 8.66
C VAL A 22 -2.41 32.43 8.15
N PRO A 23 -2.62 32.62 6.82
CA PRO A 23 -3.90 32.99 6.26
C PRO A 23 -5.05 32.07 6.69
N LYS A 24 -6.24 32.63 6.92
CA LYS A 24 -7.41 31.87 7.40
C LYS A 24 -7.88 30.82 6.38
N ASP A 25 -7.68 31.04 5.10
CA ASP A 25 -8.02 30.14 3.98
C ASP A 25 -6.90 29.17 3.61
N HIS A 26 -5.76 29.19 4.32
CA HIS A 26 -4.62 28.32 4.02
C HIS A 26 -5.01 26.83 4.14
N LEU A 27 -4.55 26.01 3.18
CA LEU A 27 -4.86 24.57 3.12
C LEU A 27 -4.61 23.85 4.45
N LEU A 28 -3.47 24.14 5.08
CA LEU A 28 -3.09 23.49 6.34
C LEU A 28 -4.04 23.80 7.49
N ARG A 29 -4.80 24.91 7.47
CA ARG A 29 -5.82 25.17 8.49
C ARG A 29 -6.99 24.20 8.38
N ARG A 30 -7.51 24.00 7.16
CA ARG A 30 -8.58 23.03 6.90
C ARG A 30 -8.11 21.61 7.26
N MET A 31 -6.88 21.26 6.88
CA MET A 31 -6.28 19.98 7.21
C MET A 31 -6.10 19.81 8.72
N ASN A 32 -5.70 20.86 9.46
CA ASN A 32 -5.45 20.76 10.88
C ASN A 32 -6.70 20.35 11.68
N VAL A 33 -7.88 20.81 11.30
CA VAL A 33 -9.16 20.43 11.93
C VAL A 33 -9.36 18.93 11.84
N PHE A 34 -9.15 18.36 10.66
CA PHE A 34 -9.28 16.92 10.41
C PHE A 34 -8.16 16.11 11.08
N VAL A 35 -6.91 16.54 10.87
CA VAL A 35 -5.71 15.85 11.37
C VAL A 35 -5.68 15.81 12.90
N ALA A 36 -6.16 16.83 13.60
CA ALA A 36 -6.22 16.84 15.05
C ALA A 36 -7.05 15.67 15.60
N GLY A 37 -8.20 15.37 14.97
CA GLY A 37 -9.04 14.22 15.33
C GLY A 37 -8.39 12.87 15.01
N VAL A 38 -7.75 12.76 13.85
CA VAL A 38 -7.08 11.52 13.42
C VAL A 38 -5.86 11.18 14.29
N LEU A 39 -5.12 12.19 14.74
CA LEU A 39 -3.90 12.00 15.56
C LEU A 39 -4.14 11.99 17.08
N ALA A 40 -5.39 12.07 17.52
CA ALA A 40 -5.70 12.22 18.95
C ALA A 40 -5.17 11.08 19.84
N ASP A 41 -5.05 9.88 19.31
CA ASP A 41 -4.62 8.67 20.03
C ASP A 41 -3.20 8.19 19.69
N VAL A 42 -2.46 8.92 18.87
CA VAL A 42 -1.10 8.54 18.42
C VAL A 42 -0.15 8.27 19.58
N HIS A 43 -0.14 9.12 20.60
CA HIS A 43 0.72 8.92 21.76
C HIS A 43 0.36 7.66 22.54
N GLN A 44 -0.94 7.37 22.70
CA GLN A 44 -1.40 6.15 23.37
C GLN A 44 -1.02 4.90 22.56
N HIS A 45 -1.21 4.92 21.24
CA HIS A 45 -0.86 3.81 20.35
C HIS A 45 0.64 3.52 20.38
N LEU A 46 1.47 4.56 20.39
CA LEU A 46 2.92 4.44 20.35
C LEU A 46 3.57 4.20 21.72
N LYS A 47 2.87 4.39 22.83
CA LYS A 47 3.42 4.26 24.19
C LYS A 47 4.22 2.96 24.42
N PRO A 48 3.77 1.77 23.97
CA PRO A 48 4.51 0.53 24.16
C PRO A 48 5.88 0.47 23.46
N PHE A 49 6.11 1.33 22.47
CA PHE A 49 7.34 1.40 21.68
C PHE A 49 8.33 2.46 22.18
N TYR A 50 8.02 3.13 23.31
CA TYR A 50 8.86 4.14 23.93
C TYR A 50 9.24 3.70 25.33
N SER A 51 10.50 3.97 25.71
CA SER A 51 10.99 3.71 27.07
C SER A 51 10.53 4.81 28.01
N ASP A 52 10.21 4.43 29.25
CA ASP A 52 9.86 5.38 30.33
C ASP A 52 11.10 6.04 30.93
N ILE A 53 12.31 5.60 30.58
CA ILE A 53 13.59 6.10 31.11
C ILE A 53 14.47 6.62 29.96
N GLY A 54 15.32 7.61 30.29
CA GLY A 54 16.28 8.18 29.35
C GLY A 54 15.90 9.57 28.85
N ARG A 55 16.63 10.06 27.83
CA ARG A 55 16.36 11.37 27.22
C ARG A 55 15.06 11.32 26.42
N PRO A 56 14.15 12.31 26.57
CA PRO A 56 12.96 12.39 25.74
C PRO A 56 13.31 12.35 24.25
N SER A 57 12.60 11.51 23.52
CA SER A 57 12.73 11.42 22.06
C SER A 57 11.90 12.50 21.37
N VAL A 58 12.04 12.61 20.06
CA VAL A 58 11.19 13.51 19.25
C VAL A 58 9.74 13.08 19.38
N ASP A 59 8.85 14.07 19.53
CA ASP A 59 7.40 13.84 19.58
C ASP A 59 6.92 13.15 18.28
N PRO A 60 6.26 12.00 18.37
CA PRO A 60 5.74 11.29 17.19
C PRO A 60 4.66 12.06 16.44
N GLU A 61 3.81 12.84 17.12
CA GLU A 61 2.81 13.68 16.46
C GLU A 61 3.50 14.75 15.59
N LEU A 62 4.55 15.38 16.09
CA LEU A 62 5.35 16.32 15.31
C LEU A 62 5.88 15.67 14.03
N MET A 63 6.46 14.47 14.14
CA MET A 63 7.02 13.77 12.99
C MET A 63 5.96 13.42 11.96
N ILE A 64 4.77 12.97 12.40
CA ILE A 64 3.66 12.65 11.50
C ILE A 64 3.15 13.92 10.81
N ARG A 65 2.99 15.03 11.53
CA ARG A 65 2.62 16.33 10.96
C ARG A 65 3.63 16.80 9.92
N MET A 66 4.93 16.63 10.18
CA MET A 66 5.97 16.91 9.19
C MET A 66 5.83 16.04 7.93
N LEU A 67 5.54 14.73 8.06
CA LEU A 67 5.28 13.85 6.93
C LEU A 67 4.07 14.31 6.10
N ILE A 68 2.99 14.72 6.76
CA ILE A 68 1.80 15.25 6.09
C ILE A 68 2.16 16.50 5.27
N VAL A 69 2.91 17.43 5.85
CA VAL A 69 3.44 18.60 5.11
C VAL A 69 4.24 18.15 3.89
N GLY A 70 5.16 17.20 4.08
CA GLY A 70 5.99 16.67 3.00
C GLY A 70 5.17 16.11 1.84
N TYR A 71 4.20 15.28 2.12
CA TYR A 71 3.35 14.66 1.09
C TYR A 71 2.45 15.70 0.38
N CYS A 72 1.83 16.61 1.13
CA CYS A 72 0.93 17.61 0.56
C CYS A 72 1.65 18.66 -0.30
N HIS A 73 2.91 18.95 0.00
CA HIS A 73 3.70 19.95 -0.72
C HIS A 73 4.78 19.34 -1.62
N GLY A 74 4.77 18.02 -1.84
CA GLY A 74 5.68 17.33 -2.75
C GLY A 74 7.16 17.33 -2.30
N ILE A 75 7.42 17.47 -0.99
CA ILE A 75 8.78 17.46 -0.43
C ILE A 75 9.20 16.02 -0.15
N ARG A 76 9.95 15.41 -1.05
CA ARG A 76 10.27 13.98 -1.03
C ARG A 76 11.45 13.59 -0.15
N HIS A 77 12.31 14.56 0.22
CA HIS A 77 13.55 14.30 0.97
C HIS A 77 13.43 14.81 2.40
N GLU A 78 13.70 13.96 3.37
CA GLU A 78 13.60 14.29 4.79
C GLU A 78 14.51 15.46 5.21
N ARG A 79 15.71 15.57 4.64
CA ARG A 79 16.60 16.72 4.87
C ARG A 79 15.92 18.01 4.45
N ARG A 80 15.40 18.07 3.22
CA ARG A 80 14.68 19.23 2.71
C ARG A 80 13.41 19.52 3.51
N LEU A 81 12.68 18.49 3.91
CA LEU A 81 11.50 18.64 4.76
C LEU A 81 11.84 19.34 6.08
N CYS A 82 12.90 18.92 6.75
CA CYS A 82 13.35 19.55 8.00
C CYS A 82 13.80 21.01 7.77
N GLU A 83 14.45 21.32 6.67
CA GLU A 83 14.86 22.68 6.28
C GLU A 83 13.65 23.57 5.99
N GLU A 84 12.69 23.09 5.20
CA GLU A 84 11.46 23.82 4.87
C GLU A 84 10.59 24.07 6.13
N VAL A 85 10.41 23.09 6.99
CA VAL A 85 9.67 23.27 8.26
C VAL A 85 10.39 24.27 9.17
N LYS A 86 11.71 24.33 9.12
CA LYS A 86 12.48 25.31 9.91
C LYS A 86 12.20 26.76 9.49
N LEU A 87 11.98 27.00 8.20
CA LEU A 87 11.90 28.34 7.62
C LEU A 87 10.49 28.80 7.28
N HIS A 88 9.55 27.87 7.09
CA HIS A 88 8.20 28.19 6.62
C HIS A 88 7.21 28.33 7.79
N LEU A 89 6.67 29.51 8.00
CA LEU A 89 5.80 29.83 9.13
C LEU A 89 4.53 28.97 9.21
N ALA A 90 3.85 28.73 8.08
CA ALA A 90 2.67 27.87 8.07
C ALA A 90 2.97 26.40 8.36
N TYR A 91 4.16 25.90 8.02
CA TYR A 91 4.59 24.53 8.36
C TYR A 91 4.89 24.43 9.84
N ARG A 92 5.57 25.43 10.43
CA ARG A 92 5.81 25.51 11.88
C ARG A 92 4.48 25.51 12.64
N TRP A 93 3.55 26.38 12.22
CA TRP A 93 2.22 26.46 12.80
C TRP A 93 1.50 25.11 12.76
N PHE A 94 1.46 24.46 11.60
CA PHE A 94 0.81 23.15 11.45
C PHE A 94 1.48 22.05 12.26
N CYS A 95 2.81 22.11 12.42
CA CYS A 95 3.61 21.20 13.23
C CYS A 95 3.60 21.56 14.73
N LYS A 96 2.83 22.55 15.15
CA LYS A 96 2.76 23.03 16.55
C LYS A 96 4.11 23.47 17.12
N LEU A 97 4.98 24.07 16.29
CA LEU A 97 6.29 24.57 16.67
C LEU A 97 6.25 26.10 16.82
N ALA A 98 6.76 26.62 17.93
CA ALA A 98 7.04 28.03 18.10
C ALA A 98 8.26 28.46 17.25
N LEU A 99 8.54 29.75 17.14
CA LEU A 99 9.64 30.26 16.31
C LEU A 99 11.01 29.80 16.75
N ASP A 100 11.22 29.62 18.05
CA ASP A 100 12.45 29.17 18.71
C ASP A 100 12.56 27.67 18.89
N ASP A 101 11.46 26.91 18.67
CA ASP A 101 11.47 25.46 18.77
C ASP A 101 12.40 24.81 17.76
N ARG A 102 13.06 23.76 18.19
CA ARG A 102 13.97 22.99 17.33
C ARG A 102 13.23 22.00 16.45
N VAL A 103 13.48 22.10 15.15
CA VAL A 103 13.04 21.06 14.21
C VAL A 103 13.96 19.85 14.31
N PRO A 104 13.43 18.62 14.30
CA PRO A 104 14.22 17.39 14.35
C PRO A 104 15.26 17.34 13.23
N HIS A 105 16.42 16.73 13.55
CA HIS A 105 17.42 16.46 12.52
C HIS A 105 16.95 15.33 11.60
N HIS A 106 17.22 15.44 10.31
CA HIS A 106 16.75 14.46 9.34
C HIS A 106 17.15 13.01 9.63
N SER A 107 18.35 12.76 10.20
CA SER A 107 18.79 11.40 10.53
C SER A 107 17.97 10.80 11.67
N THR A 108 17.66 11.59 12.73
CA THR A 108 16.79 11.15 13.81
C THR A 108 15.38 10.87 13.31
N PHE A 109 14.91 11.70 12.40
CA PHE A 109 13.63 11.53 11.73
C PHE A 109 13.59 10.21 10.95
N SER A 110 14.58 9.94 10.09
CA SER A 110 14.69 8.72 9.29
C SER A 110 14.74 7.46 10.17
N ILE A 111 15.54 7.47 11.25
CA ILE A 111 15.66 6.34 12.17
C ILE A 111 14.30 6.02 12.82
N ASN A 112 13.62 7.00 13.40
CA ASN A 112 12.33 6.78 14.05
C ASN A 112 11.28 6.23 13.08
N ARG A 113 11.26 6.75 11.82
CA ARG A 113 10.33 6.27 10.79
C ARG A 113 10.61 4.82 10.39
N LEU A 114 11.89 4.43 10.29
CA LEU A 114 12.27 3.08 9.89
C LEU A 114 12.12 2.03 11.00
N GLU A 115 12.20 2.45 12.26
CA GLU A 115 12.10 1.57 13.42
C GLU A 115 10.70 1.64 14.04
N ARG A 116 10.49 2.56 14.99
CA ARG A 116 9.27 2.63 15.82
C ARG A 116 7.98 2.76 15.03
N PHE A 117 7.96 3.60 13.98
CA PHE A 117 6.75 3.78 13.18
C PHE A 117 6.39 2.53 12.37
N ARG A 118 7.39 1.78 11.96
CA ARG A 118 7.18 0.52 11.27
C ARG A 118 6.76 -0.59 12.24
N GLU A 119 7.44 -0.71 13.37
CA GLU A 119 7.15 -1.75 14.37
C GLU A 119 5.75 -1.58 14.99
N SER A 120 5.31 -0.35 15.16
CA SER A 120 3.99 -0.03 15.72
C SER A 120 2.85 -0.05 14.71
N ASP A 121 3.14 -0.16 13.42
CA ASP A 121 2.17 -0.02 12.33
C ASP A 121 1.35 1.29 12.38
N ILE A 122 1.92 2.35 12.98
CA ILE A 122 1.22 3.64 13.21
C ILE A 122 0.70 4.26 11.91
N LEU A 123 1.42 4.10 10.78
CA LEU A 123 0.97 4.68 9.52
C LEU A 123 -0.29 3.99 8.99
N ARG A 124 -0.41 2.68 9.18
CA ARG A 124 -1.64 1.92 8.90
C ARG A 124 -2.76 2.36 9.83
N HIS A 125 -2.50 2.47 11.13
CA HIS A 125 -3.47 2.95 12.10
C HIS A 125 -4.03 4.33 11.72
N ILE A 126 -3.17 5.29 11.38
CA ILE A 126 -3.58 6.63 10.91
C ILE A 126 -4.42 6.54 9.63
N PHE A 127 -4.00 5.72 8.67
CA PHE A 127 -4.75 5.51 7.43
C PHE A 127 -6.17 4.98 7.72
N GLU A 128 -6.30 3.97 8.58
CA GLU A 128 -7.60 3.42 8.98
C GLU A 128 -8.48 4.47 9.70
N ARG A 129 -7.87 5.35 10.52
CA ARG A 129 -8.57 6.48 11.14
C ARG A 129 -9.09 7.49 10.12
N VAL A 130 -8.30 7.77 9.08
CA VAL A 130 -8.73 8.64 7.96
C VAL A 130 -9.91 8.02 7.22
N VAL A 131 -9.86 6.73 6.91
CA VAL A 131 -10.96 6.02 6.24
C VAL A 131 -12.23 6.05 7.11
N ALA A 132 -12.11 5.77 8.41
CA ALA A 132 -13.23 5.82 9.35
C ALA A 132 -13.88 7.22 9.39
N ALA A 133 -13.07 8.28 9.46
CA ALA A 133 -13.57 9.65 9.42
C ALA A 133 -14.28 9.99 8.09
N CYS A 134 -13.79 9.49 6.96
CA CYS A 134 -14.48 9.62 5.67
C CYS A 134 -15.84 8.90 5.67
N MET A 135 -15.95 7.74 6.31
CA MET A 135 -17.22 7.02 6.46
C MET A 135 -18.19 7.78 7.35
N GLU A 136 -17.74 8.31 8.49
CA GLU A 136 -18.56 9.13 9.40
C GLU A 136 -19.16 10.36 8.70
N HIS A 137 -18.43 10.94 7.75
CA HIS A 137 -18.89 12.06 6.93
C HIS A 137 -19.68 11.64 5.68
N GLY A 138 -19.99 10.34 5.52
CA GLY A 138 -20.78 9.82 4.40
C GLY A 138 -20.08 9.87 3.04
N LEU A 139 -18.74 10.00 3.03
CA LEU A 139 -17.94 10.05 1.82
C LEU A 139 -17.61 8.65 1.25
N ILE A 140 -17.80 7.60 2.04
CA ILE A 140 -17.62 6.20 1.63
C ILE A 140 -18.94 5.48 1.95
N LYS A 141 -19.60 4.93 0.93
CA LYS A 141 -20.90 4.26 1.09
C LYS A 141 -20.86 2.78 0.70
N GLY A 142 -19.82 2.34 0.00
CA GLY A 142 -19.70 0.96 -0.44
C GLY A 142 -20.57 0.57 -1.64
N GLU A 143 -21.14 1.52 -2.39
CA GLU A 143 -21.92 1.21 -3.58
C GLU A 143 -21.07 0.60 -4.70
N GLY A 144 -19.86 1.12 -4.91
CA GLY A 144 -18.93 0.62 -5.90
C GLY A 144 -17.47 0.86 -5.53
N PHE A 145 -16.67 -0.19 -5.61
CA PHE A 145 -15.22 -0.08 -5.48
C PHE A 145 -14.55 -0.38 -6.82
N ALA A 146 -13.39 0.22 -7.02
CA ALA A 146 -12.47 -0.10 -8.09
C ALA A 146 -11.15 -0.60 -7.53
N ILE A 147 -10.51 -1.48 -8.28
CA ILE A 147 -9.17 -1.99 -7.99
C ILE A 147 -8.25 -1.62 -9.13
N ASP A 148 -7.11 -1.09 -8.81
CA ASP A 148 -6.02 -0.86 -9.73
C ASP A 148 -4.68 -0.99 -9.01
N ALA A 149 -3.62 -1.24 -9.77
CA ALA A 149 -2.27 -1.34 -9.27
C ALA A 149 -1.32 -0.42 -10.03
N SER A 150 -0.53 0.34 -9.29
CA SER A 150 0.59 1.12 -9.84
C SER A 150 1.91 0.43 -9.54
N VAL A 151 2.87 0.47 -10.47
CA VAL A 151 4.21 -0.05 -10.22
C VAL A 151 5.08 1.06 -9.63
N MET A 152 5.64 0.77 -8.46
CA MET A 152 6.65 1.58 -7.80
C MET A 152 8.02 0.94 -8.02
N GLU A 153 8.98 1.70 -8.55
CA GLU A 153 10.35 1.24 -8.73
C GLU A 153 11.02 1.01 -7.38
N ALA A 154 11.64 -0.16 -7.22
CA ALA A 154 12.42 -0.49 -6.03
C ALA A 154 13.78 0.24 -6.10
N ASN A 155 14.36 0.50 -4.92
CA ASN A 155 15.72 1.02 -4.83
C ASN A 155 16.75 -0.09 -5.12
N ALA A 156 16.67 -0.66 -6.31
CA ALA A 156 17.45 -1.80 -6.78
C ALA A 156 17.95 -1.58 -8.21
N SER A 157 19.24 -1.77 -8.42
CA SER A 157 19.83 -1.61 -9.76
C SER A 157 19.38 -2.75 -10.68
N ARG A 158 18.77 -2.40 -11.79
CA ARG A 158 18.37 -3.36 -12.83
C ARG A 158 19.54 -4.09 -13.49
N TYR A 159 20.77 -3.55 -13.39
CA TYR A 159 21.96 -4.16 -13.99
C TYR A 159 22.61 -5.21 -13.10
N HIS A 160 22.22 -5.30 -11.83
CA HIS A 160 22.79 -6.21 -10.84
C HIS A 160 21.84 -7.36 -10.47
N GLY A 161 20.82 -7.59 -11.30
CA GLY A 161 19.97 -8.77 -11.13
C GLY A 161 20.77 -10.05 -11.36
N LYS A 162 20.54 -11.06 -10.53
CA LYS A 162 21.21 -12.37 -10.57
C LYS A 162 20.19 -13.49 -10.60
N ALA A 163 20.56 -14.64 -11.14
CA ALA A 163 19.77 -15.85 -10.97
C ALA A 163 19.80 -16.30 -9.49
N PRO A 164 18.75 -16.98 -8.99
CA PRO A 164 18.66 -17.38 -7.58
C PRO A 164 19.85 -18.25 -7.12
N ASP A 165 20.39 -19.07 -7.99
CA ASP A 165 21.52 -19.98 -7.78
C ASP A 165 22.89 -19.27 -7.75
N GLU A 166 22.96 -18.05 -8.26
CA GLU A 166 24.16 -17.20 -8.23
C GLU A 166 24.28 -16.37 -6.95
N LEU A 167 23.29 -16.45 -6.05
CA LEU A 167 23.21 -15.63 -4.85
C LEU A 167 23.68 -16.43 -3.62
N ASP A 168 24.77 -15.99 -3.04
CA ASP A 168 25.19 -16.49 -1.73
C ASP A 168 24.55 -15.65 -0.61
N TRP A 169 23.60 -16.28 0.09
CA TRP A 169 22.86 -15.68 1.21
C TRP A 169 23.55 -15.90 2.56
N THR A 170 24.67 -16.60 2.60
CA THR A 170 25.33 -17.00 3.86
C THR A 170 26.22 -15.92 4.45
N ASP A 171 26.64 -14.93 3.66
CA ASP A 171 27.47 -13.81 4.11
C ASP A 171 26.66 -12.83 4.97
N ALA A 172 26.64 -13.07 6.28
CA ALA A 172 25.91 -12.27 7.27
C ALA A 172 26.36 -10.79 7.30
N GLN A 173 27.61 -10.49 6.92
CA GLN A 173 28.13 -9.11 6.90
C GLN A 173 27.58 -8.30 5.73
N ARG A 174 27.09 -8.95 4.68
CA ARG A 174 26.48 -8.33 3.51
C ARG A 174 24.95 -8.38 3.52
N GLN A 175 24.35 -9.06 4.50
CA GLN A 175 22.90 -9.12 4.62
C GLN A 175 22.34 -7.74 4.97
N LYS A 176 21.84 -7.06 3.97
CA LYS A 176 20.99 -5.88 4.18
C LYS A 176 19.68 -6.34 4.80
N ARG A 177 18.99 -5.43 5.52
CA ARG A 177 17.69 -5.67 6.15
C ARG A 177 16.69 -6.32 5.20
N ALA A 178 16.57 -5.84 3.95
CA ALA A 178 15.66 -6.40 2.94
C ALA A 178 15.94 -7.89 2.64
N VAL A 179 17.21 -8.29 2.65
CA VAL A 179 17.63 -9.71 2.48
C VAL A 179 17.23 -10.53 3.69
N ALA A 180 17.46 -10.03 4.90
CA ALA A 180 17.09 -10.73 6.13
C ALA A 180 15.56 -10.94 6.23
N GLU A 181 14.78 -9.94 5.87
CA GLU A 181 13.32 -10.01 5.82
C GLU A 181 12.82 -10.99 4.77
N TYR A 182 13.42 -11.00 3.57
CA TYR A 182 13.09 -11.96 2.53
C TYR A 182 13.38 -13.41 2.96
N LEU A 183 14.53 -13.66 3.57
CA LEU A 183 14.88 -14.99 4.09
C LEU A 183 13.97 -15.43 5.23
N ALA A 184 13.55 -14.50 6.10
CA ALA A 184 12.59 -14.77 7.16
C ALA A 184 11.21 -15.13 6.58
N ALA A 185 10.75 -14.42 5.55
CA ALA A 185 9.50 -14.72 4.85
C ALA A 185 9.52 -16.10 4.19
N LEU A 186 10.60 -16.44 3.49
CA LEU A 186 10.77 -17.77 2.89
C LEU A 186 10.72 -18.90 3.94
N LYS A 187 11.34 -18.69 5.11
CA LYS A 187 11.30 -19.66 6.21
C LYS A 187 9.88 -19.79 6.80
N ALA A 188 9.14 -18.71 6.89
CA ALA A 188 7.75 -18.72 7.36
C ALA A 188 6.84 -19.47 6.38
N GLU A 189 6.96 -19.21 5.08
CA GLU A 189 6.22 -19.92 4.03
C GLU A 189 6.51 -21.43 4.04
N ALA A 190 7.78 -21.81 4.17
CA ALA A 190 8.18 -23.23 4.26
C ALA A 190 7.60 -23.93 5.50
N ARG A 191 7.49 -23.24 6.64
CA ARG A 191 6.85 -23.76 7.85
C ARG A 191 5.35 -23.96 7.67
N SER A 192 4.67 -22.97 7.09
CA SER A 192 3.22 -23.05 6.82
C SER A 192 2.89 -24.19 5.87
N GLN A 193 3.69 -24.42 4.83
CA GLN A 193 3.54 -25.56 3.93
C GLN A 193 3.75 -26.88 4.65
N SER A 194 4.78 -26.99 5.46
CA SER A 194 5.04 -28.22 6.23
C SER A 194 3.95 -28.54 7.27
N GLU A 195 3.29 -27.53 7.82
CA GLU A 195 2.15 -27.69 8.73
C GLU A 195 0.87 -28.08 7.99
N MET A 196 0.64 -27.56 6.79
CA MET A 196 -0.47 -27.98 5.92
C MET A 196 -0.29 -29.44 5.45
N ASP A 197 0.92 -29.82 5.06
CA ASP A 197 1.22 -31.19 4.65
C ASP A 197 1.05 -32.20 5.81
N ARG A 198 1.33 -31.80 7.06
CA ARG A 198 1.08 -32.62 8.25
C ARG A 198 -0.40 -32.75 8.63
N ARG A 199 -1.24 -31.77 8.27
CA ARG A 199 -2.69 -31.84 8.48
C ARG A 199 -3.42 -32.66 7.42
N ASN A 200 -2.82 -32.82 6.25
CA ASN A 200 -3.29 -33.72 5.18
C ASN A 200 -2.71 -35.14 5.32
N ASP A 201 -2.74 -35.72 6.53
CA ASP A 201 -2.45 -37.12 6.72
C ASP A 201 -3.54 -37.98 6.04
N PRO A 202 -3.21 -38.99 5.21
CA PRO A 202 -4.16 -39.71 4.34
C PRO A 202 -5.05 -40.71 5.09
N GLY A 203 -5.61 -40.29 6.22
CA GLY A 203 -6.52 -41.12 7.05
C GLY A 203 -8.03 -40.86 6.81
N ASP A 204 -8.40 -39.81 6.14
CA ASP A 204 -9.83 -39.52 5.92
C ASP A 204 -10.11 -39.25 4.43
N GLY A 205 -10.66 -40.26 3.79
CA GLY A 205 -10.86 -40.36 2.35
C GLY A 205 -11.97 -39.45 1.80
N LEU A 206 -11.76 -38.13 1.77
CA LEU A 206 -12.47 -37.25 0.89
C LEU A 206 -11.45 -36.37 0.17
N GLY A 207 -10.99 -36.93 -0.95
CA GLY A 207 -10.03 -36.27 -1.83
C GLY A 207 -10.57 -34.99 -2.43
N GLY A 208 -10.19 -33.87 -1.84
CA GLY A 208 -10.12 -32.60 -2.53
C GLY A 208 -8.84 -32.60 -3.34
N GLU A 209 -8.93 -32.87 -4.63
CA GLU A 209 -7.81 -32.78 -5.57
C GLU A 209 -7.19 -31.38 -5.48
N SER A 210 -6.05 -31.31 -4.80
CA SER A 210 -5.14 -30.18 -4.92
C SER A 210 -4.61 -30.21 -6.36
N GLU A 211 -5.10 -29.34 -7.22
CA GLU A 211 -4.59 -29.23 -8.59
C GLU A 211 -3.07 -29.05 -8.58
N PRO A 212 -2.31 -29.87 -9.33
CA PRO A 212 -0.88 -29.70 -9.51
C PRO A 212 -0.62 -28.52 -10.44
N GLY A 213 -0.60 -27.29 -9.90
CA GLY A 213 -0.44 -26.13 -10.78
C GLY A 213 -0.03 -24.82 -10.11
N SER A 214 0.02 -24.74 -8.79
CA SER A 214 0.33 -23.44 -8.13
C SER A 214 1.68 -23.38 -7.40
N ALA A 215 2.59 -24.29 -7.66
CA ALA A 215 3.97 -24.08 -7.22
C ALA A 215 4.50 -22.80 -7.90
N ARG A 216 4.69 -21.75 -7.13
CA ARG A 216 5.24 -20.47 -7.60
C ARG A 216 6.55 -20.78 -8.34
N LYS A 217 6.58 -20.55 -9.65
CA LYS A 217 7.84 -20.68 -10.39
C LYS A 217 8.84 -19.72 -9.74
N PRO A 218 10.03 -20.19 -9.36
CA PRO A 218 11.04 -19.32 -8.78
C PRO A 218 11.33 -18.15 -9.72
N PRO A 219 11.58 -16.95 -9.19
CA PRO A 219 11.89 -15.80 -10.00
C PRO A 219 13.16 -16.06 -10.81
N LYS A 220 13.14 -15.77 -12.10
CA LYS A 220 14.32 -15.93 -12.98
C LYS A 220 15.46 -15.00 -12.62
N VAL A 221 15.13 -13.84 -12.10
CA VAL A 221 16.10 -12.77 -11.75
C VAL A 221 15.68 -12.17 -10.41
N ILE A 222 16.62 -12.08 -9.49
CA ILE A 222 16.45 -11.50 -8.15
C ILE A 222 17.42 -10.35 -7.97
N SER A 223 16.99 -9.29 -7.28
CA SER A 223 17.88 -8.21 -6.86
C SER A 223 18.64 -8.61 -5.59
N PRO A 224 19.99 -8.56 -5.57
CA PRO A 224 20.75 -8.82 -4.36
C PRO A 224 20.54 -7.80 -3.24
N SER A 225 20.07 -6.59 -3.59
CA SER A 225 19.86 -5.51 -2.62
C SER A 225 18.44 -5.42 -2.10
N ASP A 226 17.47 -5.97 -2.87
CA ASP A 226 16.05 -5.99 -2.53
C ASP A 226 15.37 -7.20 -3.20
N PRO A 227 15.53 -8.39 -2.61
CA PRO A 227 15.09 -9.65 -3.21
C PRO A 227 13.56 -9.82 -3.24
N SER A 228 12.83 -9.06 -2.42
CA SER A 228 11.36 -9.07 -2.41
C SER A 228 10.76 -8.34 -3.61
N SER A 229 11.53 -7.46 -4.26
CA SER A 229 11.06 -6.76 -5.45
C SER A 229 10.98 -7.69 -6.66
N ALA A 230 9.97 -7.51 -7.52
CA ALA A 230 9.81 -8.31 -8.72
C ALA A 230 10.52 -7.68 -9.93
N TRP A 231 11.17 -8.52 -10.75
CA TRP A 231 11.65 -8.15 -12.07
C TRP A 231 10.45 -8.05 -13.02
N THR A 232 10.11 -6.83 -13.42
CA THR A 232 8.89 -6.55 -14.18
C THR A 232 9.12 -5.60 -15.33
N ALA A 233 8.32 -5.74 -16.39
CA ALA A 233 8.21 -4.78 -17.48
C ALA A 233 6.72 -4.53 -17.74
N LYS A 234 6.22 -3.30 -17.51
CA LYS A 234 4.91 -2.92 -18.06
C LYS A 234 5.06 -2.63 -19.55
N ALA A 235 4.01 -2.90 -20.32
CA ALA A 235 3.99 -2.72 -21.78
C ALA A 235 4.71 -1.42 -22.21
N ASN A 236 5.67 -1.56 -23.12
CA ASN A 236 6.50 -0.49 -23.66
C ASN A 236 7.37 0.31 -22.68
N LYS A 237 7.55 -0.16 -21.44
CA LYS A 237 8.43 0.44 -20.47
C LYS A 237 9.68 -0.41 -20.23
N ARG A 238 10.73 0.27 -19.79
CA ARG A 238 12.00 -0.33 -19.42
C ARG A 238 11.83 -1.32 -18.28
N VAL A 239 12.44 -2.50 -18.37
CA VAL A 239 12.44 -3.49 -17.30
C VAL A 239 13.12 -2.95 -16.05
N LEU A 240 12.51 -3.19 -14.88
CA LEU A 240 12.96 -2.72 -13.57
C LEU A 240 12.59 -3.73 -12.47
N PHE A 241 13.20 -3.56 -11.32
CA PHE A 241 12.72 -4.18 -10.08
C PHE A 241 11.67 -3.28 -9.45
N GLY A 242 10.50 -3.84 -9.07
CA GLY A 242 9.43 -3.02 -8.54
C GLY A 242 8.43 -3.76 -7.67
N TYR A 243 7.61 -2.95 -7.04
CA TYR A 243 6.46 -3.36 -6.24
C TYR A 243 5.18 -2.89 -6.90
N GLY A 244 4.12 -3.70 -6.79
CA GLY A 244 2.76 -3.29 -7.07
C GLY A 244 2.20 -2.57 -5.86
N LEU A 245 1.73 -1.33 -6.02
CA LEU A 245 0.87 -0.68 -5.06
C LEU A 245 -0.57 -0.88 -5.49
N ASN A 246 -1.27 -1.77 -4.80
CA ASN A 246 -2.65 -2.12 -5.09
C ASN A 246 -3.56 -1.19 -4.27
N TYR A 247 -4.55 -0.59 -4.90
CA TYR A 247 -5.49 0.34 -4.30
C TYR A 247 -6.91 -0.18 -4.40
N LEU A 248 -7.62 -0.21 -3.28
CA LEU A 248 -9.07 -0.38 -3.25
C LEU A 248 -9.69 1.01 -3.10
N ILE A 249 -10.48 1.45 -4.07
CA ILE A 249 -10.93 2.83 -4.19
C ILE A 249 -12.46 2.85 -4.22
N ASP A 250 -13.10 3.65 -3.34
CA ASP A 250 -14.51 4.02 -3.49
C ASP A 250 -14.64 4.94 -4.69
N VAL A 251 -15.50 4.57 -5.66
CA VAL A 251 -15.59 5.28 -6.95
C VAL A 251 -16.44 6.55 -6.89
N GLU A 252 -17.27 6.72 -5.86
CA GLU A 252 -18.16 7.88 -5.74
C GLU A 252 -17.37 9.16 -5.43
N HIS A 253 -16.42 9.07 -4.51
CA HIS A 253 -15.59 10.22 -4.08
C HIS A 253 -14.09 10.01 -4.33
N ALA A 254 -13.71 8.94 -5.03
CA ALA A 254 -12.32 8.58 -5.33
C ALA A 254 -11.44 8.45 -4.05
N ILE A 255 -12.00 7.90 -2.99
CA ILE A 255 -11.29 7.72 -1.72
C ILE A 255 -10.63 6.33 -1.70
N ILE A 256 -9.35 6.30 -1.39
CA ILE A 256 -8.62 5.05 -1.18
C ILE A 256 -9.10 4.45 0.15
N VAL A 257 -9.76 3.30 0.08
CA VAL A 257 -10.31 2.57 1.24
C VAL A 257 -9.29 1.63 1.84
N ASP A 258 -8.46 1.03 0.99
CA ASP A 258 -7.35 0.19 1.42
C ASP A 258 -6.21 0.22 0.40
N VAL A 259 -5.01 -0.14 0.87
CA VAL A 259 -3.80 -0.21 0.07
C VAL A 259 -2.95 -1.41 0.50
N GLU A 260 -2.37 -2.12 -0.48
CA GLU A 260 -1.47 -3.25 -0.23
C GLU A 260 -0.28 -3.20 -1.17
N ALA A 261 0.92 -3.40 -0.63
CA ALA A 261 2.13 -3.50 -1.42
C ALA A 261 2.50 -4.97 -1.66
N THR A 262 2.72 -5.31 -2.92
CA THR A 262 3.13 -6.67 -3.33
C THR A 262 4.33 -6.61 -4.26
N PRO A 263 5.07 -7.70 -4.48
CA PRO A 263 5.94 -7.78 -5.64
C PRO A 263 5.13 -7.48 -6.91
N ALA A 264 5.70 -6.71 -7.87
CA ALA A 264 4.97 -6.27 -9.07
C ALA A 264 4.69 -7.43 -10.05
N ARG A 265 3.77 -8.32 -9.67
CA ARG A 265 3.30 -9.47 -10.44
C ARG A 265 1.78 -9.50 -10.45
N THR A 266 1.17 -9.69 -11.59
CA THR A 266 -0.29 -9.70 -11.75
C THR A 266 -1.01 -10.64 -10.79
N TYR A 267 -0.45 -11.78 -10.52
CA TYR A 267 -1.05 -12.77 -9.63
C TYR A 267 -0.96 -12.37 -8.14
N ASP A 268 0.11 -11.69 -7.72
CA ASP A 268 0.21 -11.11 -6.38
C ASP A 268 -0.79 -9.93 -6.22
N GLU A 269 -1.04 -9.15 -7.27
CA GLU A 269 -2.04 -8.08 -7.31
C GLU A 269 -3.46 -8.63 -7.10
N VAL A 270 -3.81 -9.73 -7.78
CA VAL A 270 -5.11 -10.40 -7.60
C VAL A 270 -5.26 -10.99 -6.19
N ALA A 271 -4.20 -11.56 -5.63
CA ALA A 271 -4.22 -12.08 -4.25
C ALA A 271 -4.39 -10.95 -3.22
N ALA A 272 -3.67 -9.83 -3.40
CA ALA A 272 -3.78 -8.65 -2.55
C ALA A 272 -5.21 -8.09 -2.50
N THR A 273 -5.94 -8.17 -3.60
CA THR A 273 -7.33 -7.72 -3.67
C THR A 273 -8.22 -8.47 -2.70
N ARG A 274 -8.07 -9.79 -2.58
CA ARG A 274 -8.82 -10.58 -1.60
C ARG A 274 -8.53 -10.10 -0.19
N THR A 275 -7.26 -9.96 0.14
CA THR A 275 -6.81 -9.46 1.45
C THR A 275 -7.41 -8.08 1.76
N MET A 276 -7.40 -7.15 0.79
CA MET A 276 -7.97 -5.82 0.97
C MET A 276 -9.49 -5.84 1.18
N LEU A 277 -10.23 -6.63 0.41
CA LEU A 277 -11.68 -6.78 0.57
C LEU A 277 -12.05 -7.41 1.92
N GLU A 278 -11.34 -8.46 2.34
CA GLU A 278 -11.55 -9.11 3.63
C GLU A 278 -11.20 -8.18 4.79
N ARG A 279 -10.08 -7.48 4.71
CA ARG A 279 -9.63 -6.51 5.73
C ARG A 279 -10.60 -5.35 5.86
N THR A 280 -11.08 -4.79 4.76
CA THR A 280 -12.08 -3.71 4.74
C THR A 280 -13.38 -4.15 5.40
N ARG A 281 -13.84 -5.38 5.13
CA ARG A 281 -15.00 -5.96 5.79
C ARG A 281 -14.79 -6.16 7.30
N GLN A 282 -13.62 -6.67 7.69
CA GLN A 282 -13.30 -6.93 9.10
C GLN A 282 -13.12 -5.64 9.90
N ARG A 283 -12.46 -4.63 9.34
CA ARG A 283 -12.11 -3.38 10.03
C ARG A 283 -13.28 -2.40 10.08
N PHE A 284 -14.04 -2.30 8.99
CA PHE A 284 -15.05 -1.27 8.81
C PHE A 284 -16.47 -1.81 8.66
N GLY A 285 -16.68 -3.13 8.63
CA GLY A 285 -17.96 -3.73 8.30
C GLY A 285 -18.42 -3.40 6.87
N LEU A 286 -17.50 -2.96 6.00
CA LEU A 286 -17.79 -2.41 4.69
C LEU A 286 -17.48 -3.43 3.61
N SER A 287 -18.49 -3.79 2.81
CA SER A 287 -18.34 -4.61 1.60
C SER A 287 -18.95 -3.86 0.42
N PRO A 288 -18.26 -3.80 -0.74
CA PRO A 288 -18.81 -3.11 -1.88
C PRO A 288 -19.96 -3.91 -2.50
N ARG A 289 -20.97 -3.21 -3.00
CA ARG A 289 -22.03 -3.83 -3.80
C ARG A 289 -21.53 -4.25 -5.18
N ARG A 290 -20.59 -3.49 -5.74
CA ARG A 290 -19.99 -3.69 -7.08
C ARG A 290 -18.48 -3.53 -7.01
N LEU A 291 -17.78 -4.34 -7.79
CA LEU A 291 -16.32 -4.27 -7.90
C LEU A 291 -15.91 -4.14 -9.37
N ALA A 292 -15.21 -3.06 -9.71
CA ALA A 292 -14.61 -2.83 -11.01
C ALA A 292 -13.11 -3.13 -11.00
N ALA A 293 -12.63 -3.82 -12.01
CA ALA A 293 -11.21 -4.07 -12.21
C ALA A 293 -10.92 -4.31 -13.70
N ASP A 294 -9.65 -4.32 -14.07
CA ASP A 294 -9.24 -4.63 -15.45
C ASP A 294 -9.32 -6.14 -15.76
N THR A 295 -8.97 -6.49 -16.99
CA THR A 295 -9.02 -7.89 -17.49
C THR A 295 -8.06 -8.82 -16.74
N ALA A 296 -6.98 -8.32 -16.13
CA ALA A 296 -6.04 -9.14 -15.37
C ALA A 296 -6.70 -9.85 -14.18
N TYR A 297 -7.75 -9.24 -13.62
CA TYR A 297 -8.57 -9.80 -12.53
C TYR A 297 -9.69 -10.74 -13.03
N GLY A 298 -9.89 -10.85 -14.33
CA GLY A 298 -10.99 -11.60 -14.95
C GLY A 298 -10.82 -13.12 -14.94
N THR A 299 -10.08 -13.70 -14.01
CA THR A 299 -9.90 -15.15 -13.85
C THR A 299 -11.13 -15.78 -13.22
N GLY A 300 -11.52 -17.00 -13.65
CA GLY A 300 -12.68 -17.71 -13.12
C GLY A 300 -12.64 -17.85 -11.60
N ARG A 301 -11.48 -18.17 -11.03
CA ARG A 301 -11.28 -18.30 -9.57
C ARG A 301 -11.52 -16.99 -8.81
N PHE A 302 -11.07 -15.86 -9.35
CA PHE A 302 -11.30 -14.56 -8.71
C PHE A 302 -12.75 -14.11 -8.84
N LEU A 303 -13.35 -14.31 -10.01
CA LEU A 303 -14.78 -14.00 -10.23
C LEU A 303 -15.70 -14.84 -9.35
N ALA A 304 -15.38 -16.12 -9.15
CA ALA A 304 -16.10 -16.98 -8.21
C ALA A 304 -16.04 -16.40 -6.78
N PHE A 305 -14.84 -16.07 -6.28
CA PHE A 305 -14.65 -15.45 -4.96
C PHE A 305 -15.48 -14.17 -4.80
N VAL A 306 -15.43 -13.26 -5.78
CA VAL A 306 -16.18 -11.99 -5.74
C VAL A 306 -17.69 -12.25 -5.70
N THR A 307 -18.18 -13.21 -6.50
CA THR A 307 -19.60 -13.56 -6.56
C THR A 307 -20.08 -14.26 -5.28
N GLU A 308 -19.30 -15.18 -4.73
CA GLU A 308 -19.56 -15.87 -3.46
C GLU A 308 -19.58 -14.88 -2.28
N ALA A 309 -18.78 -13.82 -2.34
CA ALA A 309 -18.82 -12.72 -1.37
C ALA A 309 -20.05 -11.81 -1.52
N GLY A 310 -20.96 -12.09 -2.47
CA GLY A 310 -22.14 -11.27 -2.75
C GLY A 310 -21.87 -9.97 -3.49
N ILE A 311 -20.69 -9.82 -4.09
CA ILE A 311 -20.27 -8.63 -4.80
C ILE A 311 -20.52 -8.83 -6.31
N ILE A 312 -21.10 -7.84 -6.97
CA ILE A 312 -21.35 -7.87 -8.43
C ILE A 312 -20.07 -7.46 -9.16
N PRO A 313 -19.42 -8.38 -9.93
CA PRO A 313 -18.21 -8.04 -10.65
C PRO A 313 -18.50 -7.22 -11.91
N HIS A 314 -17.80 -6.11 -12.08
CA HIS A 314 -17.68 -5.33 -13.31
C HIS A 314 -16.27 -5.50 -13.87
N ILE A 315 -15.91 -6.74 -14.18
CA ILE A 315 -14.56 -7.18 -14.55
C ILE A 315 -14.66 -7.94 -15.87
N PRO A 316 -13.94 -7.54 -16.92
CA PRO A 316 -13.91 -8.31 -18.16
C PRO A 316 -13.33 -9.70 -17.92
N VAL A 317 -14.00 -10.73 -18.42
CA VAL A 317 -13.50 -12.11 -18.31
C VAL A 317 -12.25 -12.26 -19.16
N TRP A 318 -11.22 -12.87 -18.59
CA TRP A 318 -10.00 -13.15 -19.33
C TRP A 318 -10.29 -14.13 -20.48
N ASP A 319 -10.06 -13.69 -21.71
CA ASP A 319 -10.26 -14.52 -22.89
C ASP A 319 -9.08 -15.49 -23.08
N MET A 320 -9.36 -16.76 -22.88
CA MET A 320 -8.41 -17.88 -23.04
C MET A 320 -8.68 -18.67 -24.35
N SER A 321 -9.42 -18.09 -25.29
CA SER A 321 -9.82 -18.75 -26.54
C SER A 321 -8.67 -19.25 -27.44
N LYS A 322 -7.45 -18.75 -27.20
CA LYS A 322 -6.24 -19.17 -27.91
C LYS A 322 -5.47 -20.30 -27.21
N ARG A 323 -5.96 -20.83 -26.08
CA ARG A 323 -5.34 -21.99 -25.45
C ARG A 323 -5.60 -23.27 -26.24
N ASP A 324 -4.56 -24.04 -26.39
CA ASP A 324 -4.61 -25.38 -26.97
C ASP A 324 -4.21 -26.41 -25.88
N ASP A 325 -5.00 -26.43 -24.79
CA ASP A 325 -4.80 -27.30 -23.63
C ASP A 325 -5.92 -28.33 -23.46
N GLY A 326 -6.77 -28.48 -24.48
CA GLY A 326 -7.91 -29.41 -24.46
C GLY A 326 -9.11 -28.92 -23.65
N THR A 327 -9.04 -27.71 -23.07
CA THR A 327 -10.20 -27.09 -22.39
C THR A 327 -11.09 -26.31 -23.37
N PHE A 328 -12.38 -26.22 -23.05
CA PHE A 328 -13.32 -25.47 -23.88
C PHE A 328 -13.08 -23.96 -23.73
N SER A 329 -13.05 -23.25 -24.86
CA SER A 329 -13.01 -21.81 -24.89
C SER A 329 -14.39 -21.19 -24.68
N ARG A 330 -14.46 -19.90 -24.33
CA ARG A 330 -15.75 -19.18 -24.17
C ARG A 330 -16.62 -19.22 -25.42
N SER A 331 -16.03 -19.22 -26.61
CA SER A 331 -16.74 -19.28 -27.91
C SER A 331 -17.46 -20.62 -28.14
N GLU A 332 -17.09 -21.65 -27.37
CA GLU A 332 -17.71 -22.98 -27.45
C GLU A 332 -18.93 -23.15 -26.56
N PHE A 333 -19.29 -22.10 -25.82
CA PHE A 333 -20.48 -22.07 -25.00
C PHE A 333 -21.48 -21.03 -25.50
N ARG A 334 -22.77 -21.41 -25.54
CA ARG A 334 -23.90 -20.52 -25.81
C ARG A 334 -24.74 -20.34 -24.53
N PHE A 335 -24.98 -19.09 -24.13
CA PHE A 335 -25.83 -18.79 -22.99
C PHE A 335 -27.32 -18.83 -23.39
N ASP A 336 -28.08 -19.71 -22.72
CA ASP A 336 -29.53 -19.75 -22.82
C ASP A 336 -30.14 -18.87 -21.75
N ARG A 337 -30.64 -17.68 -22.13
CA ARG A 337 -31.25 -16.72 -21.18
C ARG A 337 -32.53 -17.26 -20.53
N ARG A 338 -33.28 -18.16 -21.19
CA ARG A 338 -34.54 -18.67 -20.62
C ARG A 338 -34.29 -19.67 -19.51
N ARG A 339 -33.24 -20.48 -19.67
CA ARG A 339 -32.86 -21.50 -18.67
C ARG A 339 -31.79 -21.02 -17.69
N ASN A 340 -31.20 -19.86 -17.93
CA ASN A 340 -30.06 -19.32 -17.18
C ASN A 340 -28.86 -20.31 -17.09
N VAL A 341 -28.56 -20.98 -18.22
CA VAL A 341 -27.49 -21.98 -18.31
C VAL A 341 -26.63 -21.76 -19.54
N PHE A 342 -25.37 -22.16 -19.45
CA PHE A 342 -24.50 -22.27 -20.61
C PHE A 342 -24.58 -23.68 -21.19
N THR A 343 -24.75 -23.80 -22.51
CA THR A 343 -24.71 -25.07 -23.24
C THR A 343 -23.48 -25.07 -24.16
N SER A 344 -22.72 -26.16 -24.15
CA SER A 344 -21.65 -26.35 -25.13
C SER A 344 -22.22 -26.47 -26.55
N VAL A 345 -21.59 -25.80 -27.48
CA VAL A 345 -21.93 -25.96 -28.91
C VAL A 345 -21.09 -27.12 -29.42
N PRO A 346 -21.69 -28.22 -29.90
CA PRO A 346 -20.92 -29.31 -30.49
C PRO A 346 -20.11 -28.76 -31.64
N GLN A 347 -18.79 -28.81 -31.55
CA GLN A 347 -17.96 -28.59 -32.75
C GLN A 347 -18.16 -29.76 -33.68
N ALA A 348 -18.61 -29.47 -34.89
CA ALA A 348 -18.49 -30.45 -35.96
C ALA A 348 -17.00 -30.75 -36.13
N ARG A 349 -16.59 -31.98 -35.73
CA ARG A 349 -15.22 -32.46 -35.96
C ARG A 349 -14.89 -32.26 -37.43
N ARG A 350 -13.96 -31.37 -37.71
CA ARG A 350 -13.29 -31.29 -39.02
C ARG A 350 -12.19 -32.32 -39.10
#